data_a7140d874c5d301c5e1ed82150ef7149
#
_entry.id   a7140d874c5d301c5e1ed82150ef7149
#
_cell.length_a   1.000
_cell.length_b   1.000
_cell.length_c   1.000
_cell.angle_alpha   90.00
_cell.angle_beta   90.00
_cell.angle_gamma   90.00
#
_symmetry.space_group_name_H-M   'P 1'
#
loop_
_entity.id
_entity.type
_entity.pdbx_description
1 polymer ?
#
loop_
_entity_poly.entity_id
_entity_poly.type
_entity_poly.pdbx_seq_one_letter_code
_entity_poly.pdbx_strand_id
1 'polypeptide(L)'
;MRFVTLEQESLGGCVFQYPRGKIVMTQPARLPIVGDIKLRTTSKEDLLELWQSIEKKTKLKISYRERVETIERVGDGFVVRSTSGEHRTKSVLLAIGRRGTPRKLGVTGEDLPKVTYRLIEPEQYASQRVLVVGGGDSALEAAASIAEVAKTGSVILSHRGDAFGRAKTRNRERIAAAQKMGRLKVILKSQVQSIEPQSIALQADGTVRKVENDAVIISAGGVLPTDFLRSVGIEIDTKFGTV
;
A
#
# COMPACT_ATOMS: atom_id res chain seq x y z
N MET A 1 -17.29 -18.49 -23.35
CA MET A 1 -16.86 -18.95 -22.01
C MET A 1 -17.61 -18.15 -20.97
N ARG A 2 -18.19 -18.77 -19.95
CA ARG A 2 -18.78 -18.05 -18.81
C ARG A 2 -17.69 -17.89 -17.74
N PHE A 3 -17.57 -16.71 -17.17
CA PHE A 3 -16.62 -16.42 -16.10
C PHE A 3 -17.20 -15.42 -15.11
N VAL A 4 -16.61 -15.37 -13.93
CA VAL A 4 -16.89 -14.40 -12.86
C VAL A 4 -15.56 -13.76 -12.50
N THR A 5 -15.57 -12.45 -12.30
CA THR A 5 -14.42 -11.70 -11.79
C THR A 5 -14.77 -11.14 -10.42
N LEU A 6 -13.98 -11.49 -9.42
CA LEU A 6 -14.15 -11.05 -8.04
C LEU A 6 -13.04 -10.07 -7.68
N GLU A 7 -13.39 -8.93 -7.13
CA GLU A 7 -12.46 -7.90 -6.65
C GLU A 7 -12.81 -7.52 -5.21
N GLN A 8 -11.85 -7.61 -4.31
CA GLN A 8 -12.09 -7.35 -2.89
C GLN A 8 -12.39 -5.88 -2.55
N GLU A 9 -12.00 -4.94 -3.41
CA GLU A 9 -12.17 -3.51 -3.17
C GLU A 9 -12.91 -2.84 -4.34
N SER A 10 -12.22 -2.05 -5.13
CA SER A 10 -12.76 -1.29 -6.26
C SER A 10 -11.87 -1.43 -7.49
N LEU A 11 -12.36 -0.94 -8.62
CA LEU A 11 -11.59 -0.88 -9.85
C LEU A 11 -10.24 -0.20 -9.61
N GLY A 12 -9.17 -0.87 -10.04
CA GLY A 12 -7.81 -0.37 -9.90
C GLY A 12 -7.04 -0.93 -8.72
N GLY A 13 -7.69 -1.57 -7.75
CA GLY A 13 -7.02 -2.23 -6.64
C GLY A 13 -5.92 -1.37 -6.01
N CYS A 14 -4.66 -1.82 -6.08
CA CYS A 14 -3.52 -1.07 -5.53
C CYS A 14 -3.33 0.33 -6.13
N VAL A 15 -3.67 0.55 -7.39
CA VAL A 15 -3.53 1.87 -8.04
C VAL A 15 -4.55 2.86 -7.48
N PHE A 16 -5.78 2.42 -7.24
CA PHE A 16 -6.80 3.25 -6.60
C PHE A 16 -6.33 3.84 -5.25
N GLN A 17 -5.47 3.12 -4.56
CA GLN A 17 -4.97 3.45 -3.23
C GLN A 17 -3.67 4.28 -3.24
N TYR A 18 -3.13 4.65 -4.39
CA TYR A 18 -1.96 5.52 -4.48
C TYR A 18 -2.34 6.98 -4.18
N PRO A 19 -1.38 7.79 -3.70
CA PRO A 19 -1.55 9.22 -3.57
C PRO A 19 -2.02 9.86 -4.87
N ARG A 20 -2.73 10.99 -4.75
CA ARG A 20 -3.19 11.79 -5.89
C ARG A 20 -2.00 12.24 -6.75
N GLY A 21 -2.18 12.26 -8.06
CA GLY A 21 -1.13 12.68 -9.01
C GLY A 21 0.07 11.73 -9.12
N LYS A 22 0.05 10.56 -8.46
CA LYS A 22 1.17 9.61 -8.57
C LYS A 22 1.28 9.07 -10.00
N ILE A 23 2.49 9.15 -10.56
CA ILE A 23 2.81 8.53 -11.85
C ILE A 23 2.85 7.01 -11.65
N VAL A 24 2.02 6.28 -12.40
CA VAL A 24 1.82 4.84 -12.23
C VAL A 24 2.21 4.02 -13.45
N MET A 25 2.33 4.64 -14.62
CA MET A 25 2.75 3.99 -15.85
C MET A 25 3.71 4.88 -16.63
N THR A 26 4.78 4.30 -17.14
CA THR A 26 5.84 5.01 -17.87
C THR A 26 6.14 4.39 -19.23
N GLN A 27 5.48 3.29 -19.58
CA GLN A 27 5.67 2.59 -20.83
C GLN A 27 4.33 2.27 -21.51
N PRO A 28 4.27 2.32 -22.85
CA PRO A 28 3.10 1.89 -23.60
C PRO A 28 2.75 0.43 -23.33
N ALA A 29 1.47 0.11 -23.42
CA ALA A 29 0.98 -1.26 -23.30
C ALA A 29 0.00 -1.59 -24.43
N ARG A 30 -0.09 -2.86 -24.80
CA ARG A 30 -1.11 -3.36 -25.71
C ARG A 30 -2.08 -4.23 -24.94
N LEU A 31 -3.35 -3.88 -24.98
CA LEU A 31 -4.41 -4.65 -24.34
C LEU A 31 -5.22 -5.41 -25.39
N PRO A 32 -5.60 -6.68 -25.13
CA PRO A 32 -6.56 -7.40 -25.95
C PRO A 32 -7.86 -6.59 -26.06
N ILE A 33 -8.53 -6.64 -27.22
CA ILE A 33 -9.83 -5.96 -27.48
C ILE A 33 -9.72 -4.43 -27.56
N VAL A 34 -8.85 -3.79 -26.80
CA VAL A 34 -8.71 -2.33 -26.71
C VAL A 34 -7.67 -1.80 -27.69
N GLY A 35 -6.59 -2.57 -27.91
CA GLY A 35 -5.46 -2.20 -28.78
C GLY A 35 -4.33 -1.51 -28.03
N ASP A 36 -3.57 -0.68 -28.76
CA ASP A 36 -2.38 -0.03 -28.24
C ASP A 36 -2.75 1.17 -27.36
N ILE A 37 -2.22 1.18 -26.16
CA ILE A 37 -2.31 2.27 -25.19
C ILE A 37 -0.99 3.00 -25.19
N LYS A 38 -0.97 4.21 -25.76
CA LYS A 38 0.23 5.02 -25.94
C LYS A 38 0.53 5.93 -24.74
N LEU A 39 0.12 5.56 -23.54
CA LEU A 39 0.40 6.34 -22.34
C LEU A 39 1.89 6.18 -21.97
N ARG A 40 2.63 7.29 -21.93
CA ARG A 40 4.06 7.30 -21.56
C ARG A 40 4.29 7.74 -20.12
N THR A 41 3.59 8.79 -19.70
CA THR A 41 3.62 9.25 -18.31
C THR A 41 2.17 9.43 -17.89
N THR A 42 1.70 8.53 -17.04
CA THR A 42 0.28 8.42 -16.71
C THR A 42 0.12 8.59 -15.22
N SER A 43 -0.75 9.50 -14.82
CA SER A 43 -1.15 9.65 -13.43
C SER A 43 -2.04 8.49 -12.98
N LYS A 44 -2.24 8.35 -11.69
CA LYS A 44 -3.22 7.43 -11.11
C LYS A 44 -4.61 7.68 -11.68
N GLU A 45 -5.00 8.94 -11.74
CA GLU A 45 -6.32 9.39 -12.18
C GLU A 45 -6.57 8.99 -13.64
N ASP A 46 -5.66 9.33 -14.55
CA ASP A 46 -5.76 9.00 -15.97
C ASP A 46 -5.85 7.49 -16.20
N LEU A 47 -5.09 6.70 -15.42
CA LEU A 47 -5.12 5.24 -15.55
C LEU A 47 -6.44 4.66 -15.03
N LEU A 48 -7.01 5.21 -13.96
CA LEU A 48 -8.32 4.79 -13.46
C LEU A 48 -9.44 5.14 -14.43
N GLU A 49 -9.41 6.31 -15.03
CA GLU A 49 -10.36 6.72 -16.08
C GLU A 49 -10.27 5.81 -17.31
N LEU A 50 -9.04 5.47 -17.72
CA LEU A 50 -8.84 4.49 -18.79
C LEU A 50 -9.50 3.15 -18.45
N TRP A 51 -9.26 2.61 -17.26
CA TRP A 51 -9.84 1.32 -16.86
C TRP A 51 -11.36 1.37 -16.77
N GLN A 52 -11.95 2.45 -16.25
CA GLN A 52 -13.40 2.66 -16.27
C GLN A 52 -13.97 2.68 -17.69
N SER A 53 -13.27 3.33 -18.61
CA SER A 53 -13.68 3.36 -20.03
C SER A 53 -13.62 1.98 -20.68
N ILE A 54 -12.61 1.19 -20.34
CA ILE A 54 -12.43 -0.20 -20.81
C ILE A 54 -13.53 -1.10 -20.25
N GLU A 55 -13.79 -1.05 -18.96
CA GLU A 55 -14.87 -1.81 -18.31
C GLU A 55 -16.22 -1.52 -18.97
N LYS A 56 -16.53 -0.24 -19.18
CA LYS A 56 -17.76 0.20 -19.87
C LYS A 56 -17.81 -0.30 -21.32
N LYS A 57 -16.71 -0.18 -22.07
CA LYS A 57 -16.63 -0.60 -23.49
C LYS A 57 -16.76 -2.11 -23.65
N THR A 58 -16.11 -2.87 -22.78
CA THR A 58 -16.11 -4.34 -22.85
C THR A 58 -17.31 -4.97 -22.17
N LYS A 59 -18.09 -4.22 -21.41
CA LYS A 59 -19.20 -4.69 -20.58
C LYS A 59 -18.77 -5.80 -19.61
N LEU A 60 -17.50 -5.77 -19.17
CA LEU A 60 -16.96 -6.70 -18.21
C LEU A 60 -17.70 -6.55 -16.88
N LYS A 61 -18.24 -7.66 -16.38
CA LYS A 61 -18.88 -7.68 -15.06
C LYS A 61 -17.87 -8.07 -14.01
N ILE A 62 -17.63 -7.17 -13.06
CA ILE A 62 -16.74 -7.38 -11.91
C ILE A 62 -17.59 -7.27 -10.65
N SER A 63 -17.54 -8.27 -9.80
CA SER A 63 -18.13 -8.22 -8.46
C SER A 63 -17.15 -7.51 -7.54
N TYR A 64 -17.41 -6.25 -7.25
CA TYR A 64 -16.62 -5.45 -6.33
C TYR A 64 -17.00 -5.70 -4.87
N ARG A 65 -16.08 -5.43 -3.95
CA ARG A 65 -16.21 -5.66 -2.50
C ARG A 65 -16.50 -7.11 -2.17
N GLU A 66 -16.05 -8.00 -3.02
CA GLU A 66 -16.19 -9.44 -2.87
C GLU A 66 -14.80 -10.09 -2.72
N ARG A 67 -14.43 -10.38 -1.48
CA ARG A 67 -13.13 -10.98 -1.16
C ARG A 67 -13.23 -12.50 -1.20
N VAL A 68 -12.31 -13.13 -1.94
CA VAL A 68 -12.12 -14.58 -1.90
C VAL A 68 -11.48 -14.97 -0.57
N GLU A 69 -12.08 -15.92 0.11
CA GLU A 69 -11.64 -16.44 1.42
C GLU A 69 -10.95 -17.79 1.30
N THR A 70 -11.54 -18.71 0.52
CA THR A 70 -10.95 -20.04 0.28
C THR A 70 -11.11 -20.46 -1.17
N ILE A 71 -10.19 -21.30 -1.63
CA ILE A 71 -10.27 -22.01 -2.91
C ILE A 71 -9.90 -23.46 -2.62
N GLU A 72 -10.83 -24.37 -2.87
CA GLU A 72 -10.66 -25.78 -2.63
C GLU A 72 -10.78 -26.55 -3.96
N ARG A 73 -9.91 -27.52 -4.18
CA ARG A 73 -10.04 -28.43 -5.32
C ARG A 73 -11.08 -29.50 -4.99
N VAL A 74 -12.09 -29.64 -5.85
CA VAL A 74 -13.14 -30.63 -5.71
C VAL A 74 -13.34 -31.35 -7.05
N GLY A 75 -12.98 -32.62 -7.11
CA GLY A 75 -13.00 -33.40 -8.34
C GLY A 75 -12.08 -32.79 -9.40
N ASP A 76 -12.63 -32.51 -10.57
CA ASP A 76 -11.92 -31.91 -11.72
C ASP A 76 -11.99 -30.36 -11.76
N GLY A 77 -12.51 -29.74 -10.70
CA GLY A 77 -12.71 -28.31 -10.60
C GLY A 77 -12.36 -27.73 -9.26
N PHE A 78 -12.90 -26.54 -9.02
CA PHE A 78 -12.67 -25.77 -7.80
C PHE A 78 -13.97 -25.23 -7.22
N VAL A 79 -14.01 -25.13 -5.90
CA VAL A 79 -14.99 -24.39 -5.13
C VAL A 79 -14.30 -23.15 -4.55
N VAL A 80 -14.77 -21.98 -4.96
CA VAL A 80 -14.27 -20.69 -4.49
C VAL A 80 -15.31 -20.11 -3.54
N ARG A 81 -14.94 -19.87 -2.27
CA ARG A 81 -15.79 -19.18 -1.30
C ARG A 81 -15.33 -17.74 -1.16
N SER A 82 -16.30 -16.86 -1.22
CA SER A 82 -16.10 -15.42 -1.06
C SER A 82 -16.99 -14.88 0.06
N THR A 83 -16.81 -13.62 0.39
CA THR A 83 -17.66 -12.91 1.37
C THR A 83 -19.14 -12.84 0.96
N SER A 84 -19.45 -13.05 -0.32
CA SER A 84 -20.83 -12.97 -0.86
C SER A 84 -21.43 -14.33 -1.22
N GLY A 85 -20.63 -15.40 -1.27
CA GLY A 85 -21.15 -16.72 -1.61
C GLY A 85 -20.13 -17.71 -2.13
N GLU A 86 -20.62 -18.77 -2.77
CA GLU A 86 -19.83 -19.86 -3.33
C GLU A 86 -19.92 -19.90 -4.86
N HIS A 87 -18.79 -20.09 -5.52
CA HIS A 87 -18.67 -20.23 -6.97
C HIS A 87 -18.00 -21.56 -7.31
N ARG A 88 -18.61 -22.36 -8.19
CA ARG A 88 -18.02 -23.60 -8.73
C ARG A 88 -17.49 -23.35 -10.12
N THR A 89 -16.24 -23.72 -10.35
CA THR A 89 -15.55 -23.47 -11.62
C THR A 89 -14.56 -24.57 -11.97
N LYS A 90 -14.24 -24.69 -13.27
CA LYS A 90 -13.19 -25.60 -13.74
C LYS A 90 -11.78 -25.06 -13.58
N SER A 91 -11.64 -23.73 -13.56
CA SER A 91 -10.34 -23.07 -13.50
C SER A 91 -10.41 -21.78 -12.70
N VAL A 92 -9.34 -21.44 -12.02
CA VAL A 92 -9.18 -20.19 -11.28
C VAL A 92 -7.94 -19.46 -11.80
N LEU A 93 -8.09 -18.20 -12.16
CA LEU A 93 -6.98 -17.29 -12.46
C LEU A 93 -6.77 -16.37 -11.26
N LEU A 94 -5.63 -16.51 -10.59
CA LEU A 94 -5.25 -15.64 -9.48
C LEU A 94 -4.54 -14.39 -10.01
N ALA A 95 -5.18 -13.23 -9.91
CA ALA A 95 -4.64 -11.92 -10.28
C ALA A 95 -4.54 -11.00 -9.05
N ILE A 96 -4.24 -11.57 -7.87
CA ILE A 96 -4.29 -10.94 -6.55
C ILE A 96 -3.16 -9.92 -6.28
N GLY A 97 -2.26 -9.73 -7.25
CA GLY A 97 -1.13 -8.84 -7.12
C GLY A 97 -0.08 -9.34 -6.11
N ARG A 98 0.97 -8.57 -5.93
CA ARG A 98 2.08 -8.88 -5.02
C ARG A 98 1.89 -8.29 -3.62
N ARG A 99 1.14 -7.20 -3.50
CA ARG A 99 0.93 -6.51 -2.22
C ARG A 99 -0.24 -7.16 -1.50
N GLY A 100 0.09 -7.94 -0.48
CA GLY A 100 -0.89 -8.45 0.46
C GLY A 100 -1.38 -7.37 1.43
N THR A 101 -1.88 -7.80 2.56
CA THR A 101 -2.30 -6.93 3.67
C THR A 101 -1.12 -6.08 4.16
N PRO A 102 -1.33 -4.80 4.50
CA PRO A 102 -0.30 -4.00 5.15
C PRO A 102 0.25 -4.70 6.39
N ARG A 103 1.56 -4.64 6.55
CA ARG A 103 2.20 -5.20 7.74
C ARG A 103 1.87 -4.33 8.94
N LYS A 104 1.24 -4.94 9.93
CA LYS A 104 0.99 -4.32 11.23
C LYS A 104 2.28 -4.23 12.06
N LEU A 105 2.34 -3.26 12.95
CA LEU A 105 3.42 -3.14 13.95
C LEU A 105 3.20 -4.10 15.12
N GLY A 106 1.95 -4.46 15.40
CA GLY A 106 1.55 -5.32 16.52
C GLY A 106 1.62 -4.60 17.88
N VAL A 107 1.40 -3.28 17.88
CA VAL A 107 1.46 -2.46 19.09
C VAL A 107 0.08 -2.04 19.57
N THR A 108 -0.06 -1.80 20.87
CA THR A 108 -1.30 -1.27 21.45
C THR A 108 -1.69 0.04 20.80
N GLY A 109 -2.98 0.19 20.44
CA GLY A 109 -3.55 1.38 19.82
C GLY A 109 -3.31 1.49 18.31
N GLU A 110 -2.82 0.45 17.65
CA GLU A 110 -2.64 0.42 16.20
C GLU A 110 -3.97 0.45 15.42
N ASP A 111 -5.08 0.16 16.07
CA ASP A 111 -6.45 0.18 15.53
C ASP A 111 -7.17 1.52 15.74
N LEU A 112 -6.52 2.50 16.36
CA LEU A 112 -7.10 3.84 16.55
C LEU A 112 -7.38 4.52 15.20
N PRO A 113 -8.44 5.35 15.11
CA PRO A 113 -8.84 6.03 13.86
C PRO A 113 -7.76 6.93 13.25
N LYS A 114 -6.80 7.41 14.04
CA LYS A 114 -5.68 8.21 13.57
C LYS A 114 -4.59 7.42 12.85
N VAL A 115 -4.68 6.07 12.85
CA VAL A 115 -3.70 5.19 12.22
C VAL A 115 -4.16 4.81 10.82
N THR A 116 -3.30 5.00 9.86
CA THR A 116 -3.53 4.56 8.47
C THR A 116 -2.29 3.86 7.91
N TYR A 117 -2.51 3.00 6.94
CA TYR A 117 -1.43 2.28 6.26
C TYR A 117 -1.12 2.87 4.88
N ARG A 118 -1.73 4.01 4.54
CA ARG A 118 -1.62 4.64 3.21
C ARG A 118 -1.80 6.13 3.31
N LEU A 119 -0.97 6.85 2.58
CA LEU A 119 -1.19 8.27 2.33
C LEU A 119 -2.02 8.39 1.04
N ILE A 120 -3.17 9.07 1.11
CA ILE A 120 -4.01 9.37 -0.07
C ILE A 120 -3.83 10.84 -0.44
N GLU A 121 -4.08 11.75 0.47
CA GLU A 121 -4.02 13.20 0.29
C GLU A 121 -3.13 13.84 1.36
N PRO A 122 -1.94 14.31 1.01
CA PRO A 122 -1.03 14.95 1.96
C PRO A 122 -1.63 16.18 2.64
N GLU A 123 -2.48 16.91 1.93
CA GLU A 123 -3.10 18.16 2.37
C GLU A 123 -3.94 18.00 3.64
N GLN A 124 -4.51 16.81 3.85
CA GLN A 124 -5.27 16.48 5.08
C GLN A 124 -4.42 16.58 6.34
N TYR A 125 -3.11 16.49 6.20
CA TYR A 125 -2.14 16.47 7.30
C TYR A 125 -1.39 17.79 7.47
N ALA A 126 -1.73 18.84 6.70
CA ALA A 126 -0.96 20.10 6.64
C ALA A 126 -0.76 20.79 7.98
N SER A 127 -1.66 20.60 8.93
CA SER A 127 -1.61 21.22 10.28
C SER A 127 -1.51 20.19 11.41
N GLN A 128 -1.17 18.93 11.07
CA GLN A 128 -1.11 17.83 12.04
C GLN A 128 0.34 17.45 12.38
N ARG A 129 0.52 16.90 13.57
CA ARG A 129 1.76 16.24 13.99
C ARG A 129 1.71 14.80 13.54
N VAL A 130 2.44 14.50 12.47
CA VAL A 130 2.36 13.22 11.77
C VAL A 130 3.58 12.37 12.05
N LEU A 131 3.36 11.11 12.43
CA LEU A 131 4.39 10.09 12.42
C LEU A 131 4.24 9.23 11.16
N VAL A 132 5.30 9.10 10.39
CA VAL A 132 5.41 8.10 9.32
C VAL A 132 6.37 7.01 9.78
N VAL A 133 5.93 5.75 9.73
CA VAL A 133 6.73 4.59 10.14
C VAL A 133 7.13 3.77 8.92
N GLY A 134 8.42 3.62 8.68
CA GLY A 134 8.95 2.81 7.60
C GLY A 134 10.28 3.30 7.04
N GLY A 135 10.89 2.55 6.14
CA GLY A 135 12.20 2.88 5.54
C GLY A 135 12.29 2.59 4.05
N GLY A 136 11.18 2.22 3.41
CA GLY A 136 11.11 2.03 1.96
C GLY A 136 10.53 3.25 1.23
N ASP A 137 10.47 3.19 -0.10
CA ASP A 137 9.99 4.27 -0.95
C ASP A 137 8.65 4.85 -0.50
N SER A 138 7.68 3.99 -0.15
CA SER A 138 6.35 4.46 0.27
C SER A 138 6.39 5.32 1.54
N ALA A 139 7.25 4.97 2.51
CA ALA A 139 7.42 5.77 3.73
C ALA A 139 8.07 7.11 3.43
N LEU A 140 9.14 7.10 2.63
CA LEU A 140 9.88 8.31 2.29
C LEU A 140 9.01 9.25 1.44
N GLU A 141 8.29 8.72 0.45
CA GLU A 141 7.36 9.49 -0.38
C GLU A 141 6.26 10.13 0.49
N ALA A 142 5.67 9.36 1.42
CA ALA A 142 4.64 9.87 2.32
C ALA A 142 5.17 11.00 3.19
N ALA A 143 6.30 10.78 3.87
CA ALA A 143 6.90 11.77 4.76
C ALA A 143 7.29 13.05 4.03
N ALA A 144 7.93 12.94 2.84
CA ALA A 144 8.30 14.07 2.02
C ALA A 144 7.08 14.86 1.53
N SER A 145 6.05 14.18 1.01
CA SER A 145 4.86 14.84 0.49
C SER A 145 4.08 15.59 1.58
N ILE A 146 3.98 15.04 2.80
CA ILE A 146 3.36 15.74 3.92
C ILE A 146 4.23 16.93 4.35
N ALA A 147 5.56 16.76 4.41
CA ALA A 147 6.47 17.84 4.76
C ALA A 147 6.43 19.03 3.76
N GLU A 148 6.15 18.76 2.49
CA GLU A 148 6.01 19.78 1.44
C GLU A 148 4.76 20.65 1.63
N VAL A 149 3.66 20.07 2.13
CA VAL A 149 2.38 20.77 2.37
C VAL A 149 2.21 21.26 3.82
N ALA A 150 3.09 20.83 4.75
CA ALA A 150 3.00 21.19 6.16
C ALA A 150 3.11 22.71 6.35
N LYS A 151 2.11 23.29 7.01
CA LYS A 151 2.02 24.72 7.34
C LYS A 151 2.45 24.98 8.78
N THR A 152 1.76 24.36 9.73
CA THR A 152 1.99 24.48 11.17
C THR A 152 2.26 23.14 11.84
N GLY A 153 2.02 22.04 11.12
CA GLY A 153 2.26 20.68 11.59
C GLY A 153 3.74 20.31 11.58
N SER A 154 4.03 19.15 12.11
CA SER A 154 5.36 18.55 12.12
C SER A 154 5.33 17.13 11.59
N VAL A 155 6.39 16.72 10.90
CA VAL A 155 6.52 15.38 10.37
C VAL A 155 7.71 14.67 11.00
N ILE A 156 7.48 13.48 11.53
CA ILE A 156 8.54 12.59 12.02
C ILE A 156 8.53 11.34 11.14
N LEU A 157 9.69 10.99 10.57
CA LEU A 157 9.93 9.71 9.90
C LEU A 157 10.70 8.80 10.82
N SER A 158 10.05 7.73 11.31
CA SER A 158 10.65 6.71 12.16
C SER A 158 11.04 5.49 11.34
N HIS A 159 12.28 5.04 11.48
CA HIS A 159 12.78 3.83 10.84
C HIS A 159 13.60 2.98 11.81
N ARG A 160 13.30 1.68 11.85
CA ARG A 160 13.98 0.72 12.72
C ARG A 160 15.45 0.45 12.35
N GLY A 161 15.82 0.66 11.09
CA GLY A 161 17.18 0.52 10.60
C GLY A 161 18.02 1.77 10.82
N ASP A 162 19.28 1.67 10.48
CA ASP A 162 20.30 2.73 10.58
C ASP A 162 20.42 3.59 9.32
N ALA A 163 19.82 3.14 8.20
CA ALA A 163 19.81 3.85 6.93
C ALA A 163 18.64 3.43 6.03
N PHE A 164 18.33 4.24 5.03
CA PHE A 164 17.30 3.97 4.02
C PHE A 164 17.86 3.21 2.80
N GLY A 165 18.59 2.11 3.02
CA GLY A 165 19.31 1.39 1.97
C GLY A 165 18.43 0.82 0.84
N ARG A 166 17.13 0.58 1.11
CA ARG A 166 16.19 0.04 0.12
C ARG A 166 15.42 1.11 -0.65
N ALA A 167 15.51 2.38 -0.25
CA ALA A 167 14.80 3.45 -0.89
C ALA A 167 15.59 4.01 -2.09
N LYS A 168 14.87 4.46 -3.13
CA LYS A 168 15.45 5.10 -4.30
C LYS A 168 16.19 6.37 -3.91
N THR A 169 17.28 6.68 -4.60
CA THR A 169 18.12 7.86 -4.37
C THR A 169 17.27 9.15 -4.36
N ARG A 170 16.40 9.34 -5.34
CA ARG A 170 15.50 10.51 -5.41
C ARG A 170 14.67 10.70 -4.12
N ASN A 171 14.16 9.63 -3.53
CA ASN A 171 13.35 9.73 -2.30
C ASN A 171 14.23 10.08 -1.10
N ARG A 172 15.44 9.53 -1.02
CA ARG A 172 16.42 9.90 0.02
C ARG A 172 16.82 11.38 -0.07
N GLU A 173 17.03 11.90 -1.28
CA GLU A 173 17.34 13.31 -1.52
C GLU A 173 16.19 14.23 -1.10
N ARG A 174 14.91 13.86 -1.39
CA ARG A 174 13.74 14.61 -0.92
C ARG A 174 13.68 14.67 0.60
N ILE A 175 13.94 13.56 1.30
CA ILE A 175 13.99 13.53 2.77
C ILE A 175 15.10 14.42 3.30
N ALA A 176 16.32 14.33 2.74
CA ALA A 176 17.45 15.17 3.14
C ALA A 176 17.15 16.67 2.96
N ALA A 177 16.53 17.05 1.84
CA ALA A 177 16.09 18.42 1.60
C ALA A 177 15.05 18.89 2.61
N ALA A 178 14.04 18.08 2.91
CA ALA A 178 13.01 18.40 3.90
C ALA A 178 13.58 18.55 5.32
N GLN A 179 14.55 17.70 5.70
CA GLN A 179 15.27 17.83 6.98
C GLN A 179 16.09 19.14 7.05
N LYS A 180 16.83 19.46 5.99
CA LYS A 180 17.61 20.71 5.92
C LYS A 180 16.74 21.96 6.04
N MET A 181 15.51 21.89 5.54
CA MET A 181 14.52 22.96 5.67
C MET A 181 13.80 22.98 7.05
N GLY A 182 14.11 22.07 7.96
CA GLY A 182 13.44 21.95 9.25
C GLY A 182 11.99 21.46 9.20
N ARG A 183 11.54 20.95 8.04
CA ARG A 183 10.14 20.51 7.82
C ARG A 183 9.88 19.08 8.24
N LEU A 184 10.93 18.28 8.41
CA LEU A 184 10.85 16.87 8.73
C LEU A 184 11.98 16.47 9.66
N LYS A 185 11.67 15.63 10.66
CA LYS A 185 12.65 15.00 11.53
C LYS A 185 12.74 13.51 11.22
N VAL A 186 13.95 13.01 10.98
CA VAL A 186 14.21 11.57 10.84
C VAL A 186 14.74 11.02 12.17
N ILE A 187 14.18 9.90 12.59
CA ILE A 187 14.64 9.14 13.75
C ILE A 187 14.93 7.71 13.27
N LEU A 188 16.19 7.38 13.14
CA LEU A 188 16.69 6.05 12.82
C LEU A 188 16.76 5.19 14.07
N LYS A 189 16.94 3.86 13.92
CA LYS A 189 16.99 2.89 15.02
C LYS A 189 15.86 3.07 16.03
N SER A 190 14.67 3.39 15.51
CA SER A 190 13.51 3.73 16.32
C SER A 190 12.34 2.79 16.06
N GLN A 191 11.55 2.53 17.11
CA GLN A 191 10.37 1.67 17.07
C GLN A 191 9.22 2.28 17.87
N VAL A 192 8.02 2.22 17.31
CA VAL A 192 6.80 2.55 18.04
C VAL A 192 6.52 1.45 19.05
N GLN A 193 6.26 1.81 20.30
CA GLN A 193 5.93 0.88 21.38
C GLN A 193 4.43 0.85 21.67
N SER A 194 3.77 2.02 21.59
CA SER A 194 2.31 2.15 21.72
C SER A 194 1.82 3.40 21.02
N ILE A 195 0.54 3.41 20.70
CA ILE A 195 -0.16 4.56 20.11
C ILE A 195 -1.34 4.90 21.02
N GLU A 196 -1.40 6.15 21.45
CA GLU A 196 -2.47 6.72 22.26
C GLU A 196 -3.26 7.74 21.44
N PRO A 197 -4.45 8.18 21.85
CA PRO A 197 -5.27 9.11 21.07
C PRO A 197 -4.54 10.40 20.63
N GLN A 198 -3.68 10.97 21.50
CA GLN A 198 -2.99 12.26 21.23
C GLN A 198 -1.46 12.13 21.25
N SER A 199 -0.91 10.94 21.39
CA SER A 199 0.53 10.72 21.50
C SER A 199 0.93 9.33 20.98
N ILE A 200 2.24 9.12 20.91
CA ILE A 200 2.87 7.83 20.70
C ILE A 200 4.01 7.64 21.69
N ALA A 201 4.27 6.40 22.06
CA ALA A 201 5.52 6.03 22.73
C ALA A 201 6.51 5.55 21.66
N LEU A 202 7.59 6.30 21.48
CA LEU A 202 8.64 6.01 20.51
C LEU A 202 9.94 5.67 21.22
N GLN A 203 10.44 4.49 20.99
CA GLN A 203 11.76 4.05 21.48
C GLN A 203 12.82 4.45 20.45
N ALA A 204 13.86 5.12 20.90
CA ALA A 204 15.07 5.41 20.14
C ALA A 204 16.26 5.49 21.09
N ASP A 205 17.44 5.01 20.67
CA ASP A 205 18.67 5.02 21.46
C ASP A 205 18.49 4.43 22.88
N GLY A 206 17.74 3.34 22.99
CA GLY A 206 17.44 2.65 24.25
C GLY A 206 16.42 3.37 25.16
N THR A 207 15.96 4.56 24.79
CA THR A 207 15.03 5.36 25.61
C THR A 207 13.66 5.42 24.96
N VAL A 208 12.60 5.23 25.74
CA VAL A 208 11.22 5.43 25.29
C VAL A 208 10.80 6.87 25.64
N ARG A 209 10.31 7.58 24.64
CA ARG A 209 9.82 8.96 24.78
C ARG A 209 8.37 9.06 24.34
N LYS A 210 7.58 9.78 25.09
CA LYS A 210 6.22 10.16 24.69
C LYS A 210 6.32 11.35 23.74
N VAL A 211 5.71 11.23 22.56
CA VAL A 211 5.70 12.27 21.52
C VAL A 211 4.26 12.58 21.19
N GLU A 212 3.89 13.84 21.24
CA GLU A 212 2.58 14.32 20.82
C GLU A 212 2.36 14.03 19.33
N ASN A 213 1.18 13.53 18.99
CA ASN A 213 0.91 13.02 17.65
C ASN A 213 -0.58 13.01 17.35
N ASP A 214 -0.94 13.48 16.16
CA ASP A 214 -2.32 13.56 15.68
C ASP A 214 -2.64 12.48 14.64
N ALA A 215 -1.64 12.02 13.89
CA ALA A 215 -1.81 10.98 12.86
C ALA A 215 -0.58 10.07 12.73
N VAL A 216 -0.82 8.80 12.43
CA VAL A 216 0.22 7.79 12.21
C VAL A 216 0.00 7.13 10.86
N ILE A 217 1.04 7.12 10.01
CA ILE A 217 1.04 6.45 8.72
C ILE A 217 2.06 5.30 8.76
N ILE A 218 1.58 4.08 8.72
CA ILE A 218 2.42 2.88 8.79
C ILE A 218 2.72 2.38 7.38
N SER A 219 3.97 2.53 6.94
CA SER A 219 4.49 2.05 5.67
C SER A 219 5.58 0.98 5.88
N ALA A 220 5.29 0.01 6.74
CA ALA A 220 6.22 -1.07 7.13
C ALA A 220 6.32 -2.21 6.08
N GLY A 221 5.80 -2.00 4.87
CA GLY A 221 5.69 -3.00 3.81
C GLY A 221 4.40 -3.79 3.88
N GLY A 222 4.28 -4.82 3.03
CA GLY A 222 3.14 -5.73 3.00
C GLY A 222 3.54 -7.13 3.46
N VAL A 223 2.57 -7.89 3.93
CA VAL A 223 2.67 -9.33 4.09
C VAL A 223 2.33 -9.96 2.74
N LEU A 224 3.22 -10.76 2.19
CA LEU A 224 2.95 -11.48 0.94
C LEU A 224 1.78 -12.45 1.18
N PRO A 225 0.94 -12.71 0.17
CA PRO A 225 -0.19 -13.63 0.29
C PRO A 225 0.26 -15.11 0.30
N THR A 226 1.43 -15.39 0.88
CA THR A 226 2.08 -16.70 0.86
C THR A 226 1.22 -17.77 1.55
N ASP A 227 0.62 -17.43 2.69
CA ASP A 227 -0.21 -18.39 3.44
C ASP A 227 -1.50 -18.70 2.68
N PHE A 228 -2.13 -17.69 2.07
CA PHE A 228 -3.27 -17.90 1.19
C PHE A 228 -2.88 -18.77 -0.03
N LEU A 229 -1.76 -18.48 -0.69
CA LEU A 229 -1.32 -19.28 -1.84
C LEU A 229 -1.03 -20.74 -1.45
N ARG A 230 -0.42 -20.97 -0.28
CA ARG A 230 -0.22 -22.33 0.24
C ARG A 230 -1.52 -23.02 0.58
N SER A 231 -2.49 -22.30 1.16
CA SER A 231 -3.79 -22.87 1.51
C SER A 231 -4.60 -23.33 0.30
N VAL A 232 -4.34 -22.74 -0.88
CA VAL A 232 -4.97 -23.15 -2.14
C VAL A 232 -4.13 -24.14 -2.93
N GLY A 233 -3.08 -24.73 -2.32
CA GLY A 233 -2.27 -25.80 -2.92
C GLY A 233 -1.15 -25.32 -3.86
N ILE A 234 -0.76 -24.04 -3.79
CA ILE A 234 0.36 -23.52 -4.59
C ILE A 234 1.67 -23.69 -3.80
N GLU A 235 2.61 -24.43 -4.38
CA GLU A 235 3.97 -24.52 -3.86
C GLU A 235 4.71 -23.21 -4.08
N ILE A 236 5.40 -22.74 -3.04
CA ILE A 236 6.11 -21.47 -3.07
C ILE A 236 7.55 -21.65 -2.62
N ASP A 237 8.47 -21.42 -3.54
CA ASP A 237 9.88 -21.30 -3.24
C ASP A 237 10.27 -19.87 -2.91
N THR A 238 10.90 -19.67 -1.77
CA THR A 238 11.45 -18.38 -1.40
C THR A 238 12.92 -18.33 -1.80
N LYS A 239 13.22 -17.60 -2.87
CA LYS A 239 14.60 -17.33 -3.26
C LYS A 239 15.05 -16.02 -2.61
N PHE A 240 16.06 -16.10 -1.76
CA PHE A 240 16.77 -14.93 -1.26
C PHE A 240 17.83 -14.58 -2.31
N GLY A 241 17.49 -13.62 -3.19
CA GLY A 241 18.46 -13.13 -4.16
C GLY A 241 19.54 -12.34 -3.45
N THR A 242 20.80 -12.75 -3.61
CA THR A 242 21.93 -11.84 -3.54
C THR A 242 21.86 -10.96 -4.78
N VAL A 243 21.74 -9.64 -4.58
CA VAL A 243 21.91 -8.62 -5.63
C VAL A 243 23.38 -8.53 -5.96
#